data_3dbdc7eebc95eb8cfb78dddf8a4685a9
#
_entry.id   3dbdc7eebc95eb8cfb78dddf8a4685a9
#
_cell.length_a   1.000
_cell.length_b   1.000
_cell.length_c   1.000
_cell.angle_alpha   90.00
_cell.angle_beta   90.00
_cell.angle_gamma   90.00
#
_symmetry.space_group_name_H-M   'P 1'
#
loop_
_entity.id
_entity.type
_entity.pdbx_description
1 polymer ?
#
loop_
_entity_poly.entity_id
_entity_poly.type
_entity_poly.pdbx_seq_one_letter_code
_entity_poly.pdbx_strand_id
1 'polypeptide(L)'
;ELDHFLAQHNKVVPLGTCPDVGVVGATLGGGIGFLSRKLGLSCDNVLAFGLITADGKVRQVTESQHAELFWALKGCGHGQFGVVTDFTFKLHDAPQNIDGRILEWPLCHARSILRQYSKTVLSDNRSVFLYAYLSRSMEDKARISIMGFSEDSVQGLDSVAKWQDGAKLLSRRSQYVECQSNDYDSDLSLYWRNGIIEGELSDEFIETLLSCY
;
A
#
# COMPACT_ATOMS: atom_id res chain seq x y z
N GLU A 1 4.49 -8.36 13.20
CA GLU A 1 5.20 -9.60 13.60
C GLU A 1 5.87 -10.28 12.41
N LEU A 2 5.13 -10.59 11.31
CA LEU A 2 5.71 -11.27 10.14
C LEU A 2 6.86 -10.49 9.50
N ASP A 3 6.71 -9.18 9.30
CA ASP A 3 7.76 -8.33 8.71
C ASP A 3 9.03 -8.30 9.55
N HIS A 4 8.89 -8.22 10.87
CA HIS A 4 10.04 -8.28 11.78
C HIS A 4 10.76 -9.64 11.73
N PHE A 5 10.01 -10.73 11.61
CA PHE A 5 10.59 -12.06 11.44
C PHE A 5 11.33 -12.17 10.11
N LEU A 6 10.71 -11.75 9.01
CA LEU A 6 11.30 -11.82 7.67
C LEU A 6 12.54 -10.93 7.53
N ALA A 7 12.55 -9.77 8.17
CA ALA A 7 13.68 -8.85 8.16
C ALA A 7 14.96 -9.48 8.74
N GLN A 8 14.85 -10.36 9.74
CA GLN A 8 16.00 -11.09 10.31
C GLN A 8 16.67 -12.02 9.27
N HIS A 9 15.94 -12.38 8.22
CA HIS A 9 16.38 -13.27 7.14
C HIS A 9 16.66 -12.51 5.83
N ASN A 10 16.65 -11.17 5.86
CA ASN A 10 16.74 -10.32 4.65
C ASN A 10 15.68 -10.69 3.61
N LYS A 11 14.47 -11.03 4.04
CA LYS A 11 13.34 -11.38 3.17
C LYS A 11 12.16 -10.46 3.41
N VAL A 12 11.31 -10.35 2.38
CA VAL A 12 10.04 -9.62 2.41
C VAL A 12 8.95 -10.37 1.65
N VAL A 13 7.72 -10.07 2.01
CA VAL A 13 6.50 -10.31 1.24
C VAL A 13 5.81 -8.96 1.08
N PRO A 14 5.19 -8.63 -0.08
CA PRO A 14 4.46 -7.38 -0.22
C PRO A 14 3.19 -7.41 0.65
N LEU A 15 3.30 -6.86 1.85
CA LEU A 15 2.20 -6.70 2.80
C LEU A 15 1.65 -5.27 2.76
N GLY A 16 0.51 -5.03 3.43
CA GLY A 16 -0.12 -3.72 3.52
C GLY A 16 0.75 -2.67 4.22
N THR A 17 0.34 -1.41 4.17
CA THR A 17 1.07 -0.27 4.77
C THR A 17 0.73 -0.03 6.23
N CYS A 18 -0.32 -0.64 6.75
CA CYS A 18 -0.77 -0.48 8.13
C CYS A 18 -0.26 -1.65 9.00
N PRO A 19 0.48 -1.39 10.08
CA PRO A 19 1.14 -2.43 10.88
C PRO A 19 0.14 -3.31 11.67
N ASP A 20 -1.04 -2.78 11.98
CA ASP A 20 -2.04 -3.45 12.82
C ASP A 20 -3.02 -4.32 12.03
N VAL A 21 -2.92 -4.31 10.70
CA VAL A 21 -3.78 -5.12 9.84
C VAL A 21 -3.28 -6.57 9.81
N GLY A 22 -4.19 -7.51 10.12
CA GLY A 22 -3.89 -8.93 10.07
C GLY A 22 -3.55 -9.40 8.64
N VAL A 23 -2.40 -10.06 8.49
CA VAL A 23 -1.88 -10.51 7.19
C VAL A 23 -2.87 -11.41 6.43
N VAL A 24 -3.59 -12.27 7.16
CA VAL A 24 -4.56 -13.22 6.56
C VAL A 24 -5.70 -12.46 5.88
N GLY A 25 -6.39 -11.60 6.62
CA GLY A 25 -7.50 -10.82 6.08
C GLY A 25 -7.06 -9.93 4.92
N ALA A 26 -5.96 -9.20 5.08
CA ALA A 26 -5.44 -8.33 4.02
C ALA A 26 -5.13 -9.12 2.74
N THR A 27 -4.47 -10.27 2.84
CA THR A 27 -4.09 -11.10 1.69
C THR A 27 -5.31 -11.68 0.98
N LEU A 28 -6.31 -12.15 1.71
CA LEU A 28 -7.56 -12.67 1.13
C LEU A 28 -8.36 -11.59 0.39
N GLY A 29 -8.18 -10.31 0.74
CA GLY A 29 -8.76 -9.16 0.03
C GLY A 29 -7.85 -8.54 -1.03
N GLY A 30 -6.72 -9.19 -1.35
CA GLY A 30 -5.73 -8.68 -2.29
C GLY A 30 -4.44 -8.25 -1.59
N GLY A 31 -4.49 -7.21 -0.76
CA GLY A 31 -3.35 -6.66 -0.03
C GLY A 31 -2.47 -5.74 -0.87
N ILE A 32 -2.61 -4.42 -0.66
CA ILE A 32 -1.82 -3.39 -1.34
C ILE A 32 -0.83 -2.78 -0.35
N GLY A 33 0.44 -2.69 -0.74
CA GLY A 33 1.49 -2.10 0.08
C GLY A 33 2.61 -1.46 -0.73
N PHE A 34 3.66 -1.02 -0.06
CA PHE A 34 4.77 -0.27 -0.66
C PHE A 34 5.47 -1.01 -1.82
N LEU A 35 5.51 -2.34 -1.75
CA LEU A 35 6.16 -3.19 -2.75
C LEU A 35 5.22 -3.67 -3.85
N SER A 36 3.91 -3.34 -3.79
CA SER A 36 2.92 -3.91 -4.72
C SER A 36 3.15 -3.52 -6.17
N ARG A 37 3.71 -2.34 -6.44
CA ARG A 37 4.04 -1.94 -7.82
C ARG A 37 5.13 -2.80 -8.46
N LYS A 38 6.04 -3.33 -7.65
CA LYS A 38 7.16 -4.16 -8.11
C LYS A 38 6.85 -5.65 -8.04
N LEU A 39 6.23 -6.11 -6.95
CA LEU A 39 6.08 -7.52 -6.62
C LEU A 39 4.65 -8.05 -6.78
N GLY A 40 3.70 -7.19 -7.14
CA GLY A 40 2.28 -7.53 -7.15
C GLY A 40 1.62 -7.38 -5.77
N LEU A 41 0.36 -7.75 -5.68
CA LEU A 41 -0.41 -7.74 -4.44
C LEU A 41 0.07 -8.84 -3.47
N SER A 42 -0.31 -8.75 -2.20
CA SER A 42 0.00 -9.83 -1.23
C SER A 42 -0.53 -11.19 -1.72
N CYS A 43 -1.75 -11.23 -2.24
CA CYS A 43 -2.38 -12.44 -2.75
C CYS A 43 -1.66 -13.03 -3.99
N ASP A 44 -0.99 -12.20 -4.80
CA ASP A 44 -0.23 -12.67 -5.96
C ASP A 44 1.01 -13.48 -5.54
N ASN A 45 1.45 -13.29 -4.32
CA ASN A 45 2.61 -13.95 -3.75
C ASN A 45 2.26 -15.19 -2.89
N VAL A 46 0.99 -15.60 -2.86
CA VAL A 46 0.59 -16.85 -2.22
C VAL A 46 0.82 -18.03 -3.17
N LEU A 47 1.45 -19.07 -2.67
CA LEU A 47 1.72 -20.32 -3.38
C LEU A 47 0.72 -21.40 -2.99
N ALA A 48 0.21 -21.36 -1.75
CA ALA A 48 -0.74 -22.33 -1.24
C ALA A 48 -1.55 -21.77 -0.08
N PHE A 49 -2.77 -22.29 0.09
CA PHE A 49 -3.64 -22.05 1.24
C PHE A 49 -3.99 -23.39 1.90
N GLY A 50 -3.94 -23.46 3.22
CA GLY A 50 -4.69 -24.45 3.99
C GLY A 50 -6.10 -23.90 4.24
N LEU A 51 -7.13 -24.67 3.89
CA LEU A 51 -8.54 -24.23 3.95
C LEU A 51 -9.42 -25.30 4.59
N ILE A 52 -10.27 -24.90 5.53
CA ILE A 52 -11.37 -25.75 6.01
C ILE A 52 -12.65 -25.28 5.33
N THR A 53 -13.25 -26.13 4.52
CA THR A 53 -14.50 -25.85 3.79
C THR A 53 -15.74 -26.18 4.63
N ALA A 54 -16.93 -25.73 4.19
CA ALA A 54 -18.19 -25.89 4.92
C ALA A 54 -18.57 -27.36 5.22
N ASP A 55 -18.02 -28.31 4.47
CA ASP A 55 -18.18 -29.75 4.70
C ASP A 55 -17.23 -30.29 5.79
N GLY A 56 -16.50 -29.43 6.50
CA GLY A 56 -15.57 -29.78 7.57
C GLY A 56 -14.26 -30.40 7.09
N LYS A 57 -13.99 -30.40 5.77
CA LYS A 57 -12.76 -31.01 5.23
C LYS A 57 -11.63 -29.98 5.16
N VAL A 58 -10.44 -30.42 5.56
CA VAL A 58 -9.20 -29.70 5.34
C VAL A 58 -8.72 -29.91 3.91
N ARG A 59 -8.44 -28.82 3.20
CA ARG A 59 -7.98 -28.83 1.81
C ARG A 59 -6.70 -28.05 1.68
N GLN A 60 -5.73 -28.63 0.97
CA GLN A 60 -4.58 -27.90 0.46
C GLN A 60 -4.95 -27.33 -0.92
N VAL A 61 -4.94 -26.00 -1.03
CA VAL A 61 -5.38 -25.28 -2.22
C VAL A 61 -4.18 -24.61 -2.87
N THR A 62 -3.89 -25.01 -4.10
CA THR A 62 -2.75 -24.51 -4.90
C THR A 62 -3.22 -24.26 -6.35
N GLU A 63 -2.35 -23.65 -7.16
CA GLU A 63 -2.62 -23.45 -8.58
C GLU A 63 -2.86 -24.77 -9.34
N SER A 64 -2.22 -25.89 -8.93
CA SER A 64 -2.42 -27.21 -9.53
C SER A 64 -3.46 -28.08 -8.85
N GLN A 65 -3.87 -27.74 -7.64
CA GLN A 65 -4.88 -28.48 -6.86
C GLN A 65 -5.95 -27.52 -6.38
N HIS A 66 -7.18 -27.69 -6.86
CA HIS A 66 -8.31 -26.78 -6.63
C HIS A 66 -8.06 -25.38 -7.24
N ALA A 67 -7.62 -25.31 -8.51
CA ALA A 67 -7.20 -24.11 -9.20
C ALA A 67 -8.24 -22.96 -9.16
N GLU A 68 -9.52 -23.27 -9.36
CA GLU A 68 -10.58 -22.25 -9.31
C GLU A 68 -10.74 -21.65 -7.90
N LEU A 69 -10.63 -22.49 -6.87
CA LEU A 69 -10.67 -22.05 -5.48
C LEU A 69 -9.42 -21.25 -5.11
N PHE A 70 -8.25 -21.66 -5.62
CA PHE A 70 -7.00 -20.92 -5.48
C PHE A 70 -7.13 -19.51 -6.07
N TRP A 71 -7.65 -19.40 -7.28
CA TRP A 71 -7.91 -18.12 -7.93
C TRP A 71 -8.91 -17.26 -7.13
N ALA A 72 -9.99 -17.84 -6.67
CA ALA A 72 -11.03 -17.12 -5.92
C ALA A 72 -10.54 -16.60 -4.57
N LEU A 73 -9.68 -17.35 -3.86
CA LEU A 73 -9.08 -16.94 -2.59
C LEU A 73 -8.11 -15.76 -2.74
N LYS A 74 -7.56 -15.54 -3.93
CA LYS A 74 -6.65 -14.44 -4.25
C LYS A 74 -7.40 -13.14 -4.55
N GLY A 75 -8.02 -12.54 -3.51
CA GLY A 75 -8.71 -11.26 -3.59
C GLY A 75 -10.22 -11.31 -3.28
N CYS A 76 -10.86 -12.47 -3.37
CA CYS A 76 -12.27 -12.66 -3.00
C CYS A 76 -12.43 -13.69 -1.86
N GLY A 77 -11.40 -13.90 -1.06
CA GLY A 77 -11.32 -14.97 -0.07
C GLY A 77 -12.04 -14.70 1.26
N HIS A 78 -12.56 -13.51 1.48
CA HIS A 78 -13.15 -13.12 2.76
C HIS A 78 -14.44 -13.90 3.07
N GLY A 79 -14.31 -14.96 3.91
CA GLY A 79 -15.44 -15.65 4.53
C GLY A 79 -16.41 -16.40 3.59
N GLN A 80 -16.08 -16.52 2.30
CA GLN A 80 -17.01 -17.09 1.31
C GLN A 80 -16.79 -18.57 1.03
N PHE A 81 -15.56 -19.04 1.13
CA PHE A 81 -15.19 -20.40 0.70
C PHE A 81 -14.79 -21.32 1.84
N GLY A 82 -14.58 -20.76 3.04
CA GLY A 82 -14.18 -21.50 4.23
C GLY A 82 -13.29 -20.68 5.13
N VAL A 83 -12.62 -21.34 6.08
CA VAL A 83 -11.67 -20.75 7.01
C VAL A 83 -10.27 -21.08 6.57
N VAL A 84 -9.47 -20.06 6.23
CA VAL A 84 -8.06 -20.23 5.91
C VAL A 84 -7.29 -20.45 7.21
N THR A 85 -6.51 -21.51 7.28
CA THR A 85 -5.74 -21.91 8.46
C THR A 85 -4.26 -21.54 8.35
N ASP A 86 -3.73 -21.55 7.13
CA ASP A 86 -2.34 -21.27 6.84
C ASP A 86 -2.12 -20.80 5.40
N PHE A 87 -0.95 -20.16 5.18
CA PHE A 87 -0.48 -19.71 3.88
C PHE A 87 0.93 -20.20 3.64
N THR A 88 1.25 -20.42 2.37
CA THR A 88 2.63 -20.48 1.90
C THR A 88 2.88 -19.30 0.97
N PHE A 89 3.81 -18.40 1.36
CA PHE A 89 4.19 -17.24 0.56
C PHE A 89 5.46 -17.49 -0.23
N LYS A 90 5.51 -16.92 -1.43
CA LYS A 90 6.76 -16.68 -2.15
C LYS A 90 7.50 -15.53 -1.45
N LEU A 91 8.74 -15.77 -1.04
CA LEU A 91 9.60 -14.76 -0.44
C LEU A 91 10.44 -14.06 -1.50
N HIS A 92 10.71 -12.78 -1.26
CA HIS A 92 11.61 -11.95 -2.05
C HIS A 92 12.76 -11.44 -1.19
N ASP A 93 13.85 -11.04 -1.83
CA ASP A 93 14.95 -10.37 -1.11
C ASP A 93 14.51 -8.99 -0.64
N ALA A 94 14.87 -8.66 0.59
CA ALA A 94 14.56 -7.34 1.14
C ALA A 94 15.33 -6.26 0.38
N PRO A 95 14.68 -5.13 0.03
CA PRO A 95 15.37 -4.01 -0.59
C PRO A 95 16.45 -3.46 0.37
N GLN A 96 17.65 -3.20 -0.17
CA GLN A 96 18.80 -2.77 0.63
C GLN A 96 18.87 -1.25 0.82
N ASN A 97 18.45 -0.51 -0.20
CA ASN A 97 18.52 0.96 -0.21
C ASN A 97 17.11 1.52 -0.30
N ILE A 98 16.54 1.85 0.85
CA ILE A 98 15.20 2.39 0.94
C ILE A 98 15.25 3.89 1.27
N ASP A 99 14.41 4.64 0.58
CA ASP A 99 14.07 6.01 0.92
C ASP A 99 12.55 6.09 1.10
N GLY A 100 12.12 6.18 2.36
CA GLY A 100 10.73 6.39 2.74
C GLY A 100 10.55 7.79 3.28
N ARG A 101 9.62 8.57 2.71
CA ARG A 101 9.40 9.97 3.14
C ARG A 101 7.92 10.30 3.22
N ILE A 102 7.60 11.22 4.13
CA ILE A 102 6.33 11.94 4.13
C ILE A 102 6.63 13.41 3.91
N LEU A 103 6.11 13.96 2.82
CA LEU A 103 6.22 15.35 2.43
C LEU A 103 4.85 16.02 2.51
N GLU A 104 4.79 17.22 3.07
CA GLU A 104 3.55 17.96 3.30
C GLU A 104 3.61 19.37 2.71
N TRP A 105 2.48 19.81 2.16
CA TRP A 105 2.28 21.18 1.67
C TRP A 105 0.91 21.75 2.11
N PRO A 106 0.77 23.08 2.14
CA PRO A 106 -0.54 23.72 2.26
C PRO A 106 -1.51 23.27 1.15
N LEU A 107 -2.80 23.18 1.47
CA LEU A 107 -3.82 22.72 0.52
C LEU A 107 -3.88 23.55 -0.78
N CYS A 108 -3.51 24.83 -0.75
CA CYS A 108 -3.47 25.68 -1.96
C CYS A 108 -2.57 25.12 -3.08
N HIS A 109 -1.63 24.23 -2.75
CA HIS A 109 -0.76 23.55 -3.72
C HIS A 109 -1.32 22.20 -4.20
N ALA A 110 -2.44 21.73 -3.63
CA ALA A 110 -2.93 20.38 -3.86
C ALA A 110 -3.23 20.07 -5.34
N ARG A 111 -3.77 21.05 -6.10
CA ARG A 111 -4.02 20.88 -7.54
C ARG A 111 -2.74 20.54 -8.30
N SER A 112 -1.70 21.32 -8.12
CA SER A 112 -0.39 21.12 -8.76
C SER A 112 0.21 19.76 -8.37
N ILE A 113 0.16 19.43 -7.08
CA ILE A 113 0.71 18.20 -6.53
C ILE A 113 -0.04 16.97 -7.04
N LEU A 114 -1.39 17.00 -7.06
CA LEU A 114 -2.20 15.88 -7.56
C LEU A 114 -1.97 15.60 -9.04
N ARG A 115 -1.75 16.64 -9.86
CA ARG A 115 -1.37 16.46 -11.27
C ARG A 115 -0.01 15.79 -11.41
N GLN A 116 0.98 16.18 -10.63
CA GLN A 116 2.31 15.56 -10.65
C GLN A 116 2.27 14.13 -10.10
N TYR A 117 1.50 13.91 -9.03
CA TYR A 117 1.23 12.59 -8.47
C TYR A 117 0.66 11.66 -9.54
N SER A 118 -0.41 12.08 -10.22
CA SER A 118 -1.08 11.30 -11.27
C SER A 118 -0.11 10.87 -12.37
N LYS A 119 0.70 11.79 -12.89
CA LYS A 119 1.73 11.48 -13.90
C LYS A 119 2.78 10.51 -13.40
N THR A 120 3.22 10.68 -12.14
CA THR A 120 4.29 9.85 -11.58
C THR A 120 3.82 8.43 -11.30
N VAL A 121 2.59 8.23 -10.78
CA VAL A 121 2.07 6.89 -10.50
C VAL A 121 1.76 6.10 -11.78
N LEU A 122 1.50 6.78 -12.89
CA LEU A 122 1.30 6.14 -14.20
C LEU A 122 2.62 5.85 -14.95
N SER A 123 3.75 6.34 -14.43
CA SER A 123 5.04 6.03 -15.04
C SER A 123 5.43 4.57 -14.85
N ASP A 124 6.31 4.07 -15.74
CA ASP A 124 6.82 2.69 -15.67
C ASP A 124 7.79 2.44 -14.51
N ASN A 125 8.12 3.46 -13.72
CA ASN A 125 9.01 3.31 -12.57
C ASN A 125 8.31 2.56 -11.43
N ARG A 126 8.43 1.24 -11.42
CA ARG A 126 7.84 0.35 -10.41
C ARG A 126 8.56 0.35 -9.07
N SER A 127 9.76 0.93 -9.00
CA SER A 127 10.52 1.06 -7.74
C SER A 127 10.04 2.19 -6.85
N VAL A 128 9.11 3.04 -7.34
CA VAL A 128 8.52 4.13 -6.56
C VAL A 128 7.05 3.85 -6.30
N PHE A 129 6.68 3.89 -5.03
CA PHE A 129 5.29 3.86 -4.58
C PHE A 129 4.95 5.22 -3.95
N LEU A 130 3.82 5.79 -4.31
CA LEU A 130 3.35 7.05 -3.76
C LEU A 130 1.91 6.92 -3.27
N TYR A 131 1.62 7.62 -2.18
CA TYR A 131 0.30 7.74 -1.60
C TYR A 131 0.00 9.22 -1.35
N ALA A 132 -1.13 9.72 -1.82
CA ALA A 132 -1.56 11.10 -1.60
C ALA A 132 -2.66 11.16 -0.55
N TYR A 133 -2.51 12.06 0.42
CA TYR A 133 -3.50 12.31 1.47
C TYR A 133 -3.93 13.77 1.42
N LEU A 134 -5.23 13.99 1.56
CA LEU A 134 -5.77 15.27 1.94
C LEU A 134 -6.21 15.17 3.41
N SER A 135 -5.79 16.09 4.22
CA SER A 135 -6.12 16.10 5.66
C SER A 135 -6.43 17.51 6.14
N ARG A 136 -7.22 17.59 7.20
CA ARG A 136 -7.52 18.83 7.90
C ARG A 136 -7.22 18.63 9.38
N SER A 137 -6.37 19.48 9.94
CA SER A 137 -6.03 19.42 11.36
C SER A 137 -7.17 19.99 12.22
N MET A 138 -7.12 19.73 13.54
CA MET A 138 -8.03 20.32 14.53
C MET A 138 -7.99 21.87 14.53
N GLU A 139 -6.88 22.47 14.08
CA GLU A 139 -6.73 23.92 13.92
C GLU A 139 -7.28 24.43 12.56
N ASP A 140 -8.07 23.64 11.87
CA ASP A 140 -8.67 23.91 10.54
C ASP A 140 -7.64 24.21 9.43
N LYS A 141 -6.43 23.68 9.56
CA LYS A 141 -5.37 23.76 8.54
C LYS A 141 -5.45 22.58 7.60
N ALA A 142 -5.96 22.81 6.41
CA ALA A 142 -6.02 21.80 5.36
C ALA A 142 -4.65 21.65 4.67
N ARG A 143 -4.26 20.39 4.41
CA ARG A 143 -2.96 19.97 3.89
C ARG A 143 -3.11 18.93 2.82
N ILE A 144 -2.10 18.84 1.96
CA ILE A 144 -1.84 17.69 1.10
C ILE A 144 -0.50 17.08 1.49
N SER A 145 -0.48 15.77 1.67
CA SER A 145 0.73 15.02 1.99
C SER A 145 0.96 13.93 0.95
N ILE A 146 2.21 13.72 0.59
CA ILE A 146 2.65 12.58 -0.21
C ILE A 146 3.52 11.70 0.67
N MET A 147 3.06 10.47 0.91
CA MET A 147 3.91 9.41 1.43
C MET A 147 4.53 8.70 0.24
N GLY A 148 5.86 8.68 0.21
CA GLY A 148 6.64 8.05 -0.84
C GLY A 148 7.50 6.93 -0.28
N PHE A 149 7.64 5.88 -1.06
CA PHE A 149 8.59 4.79 -0.86
C PHE A 149 9.35 4.55 -2.16
N SER A 150 10.66 4.51 -2.09
CA SER A 150 11.52 4.22 -3.23
C SER A 150 12.58 3.19 -2.85
N GLU A 151 12.78 2.21 -3.74
CA GLU A 151 13.91 1.30 -3.70
C GLU A 151 15.01 1.82 -4.63
N ASP A 152 16.25 1.68 -4.23
CA ASP A 152 17.47 1.87 -5.05
C ASP A 152 17.78 3.28 -5.56
N SER A 153 16.97 4.30 -5.30
CA SER A 153 17.39 5.65 -5.67
C SER A 153 16.84 6.75 -4.77
N VAL A 154 17.73 7.46 -4.14
CA VAL A 154 17.47 8.75 -3.50
C VAL A 154 16.82 9.75 -4.48
N GLN A 155 17.06 9.59 -5.79
CA GLN A 155 16.57 10.50 -6.83
C GLN A 155 15.05 10.45 -7.02
N GLY A 156 14.41 9.29 -6.79
CA GLY A 156 12.96 9.15 -7.00
C GLY A 156 12.13 10.09 -6.12
N LEU A 157 12.42 10.14 -4.82
CA LEU A 157 11.66 11.01 -3.89
C LEU A 157 12.22 12.44 -3.81
N ASP A 158 13.45 12.68 -4.20
CA ASP A 158 13.98 14.05 -4.37
C ASP A 158 13.27 14.81 -5.48
N SER A 159 12.82 14.11 -6.52
CA SER A 159 11.97 14.72 -7.56
C SER A 159 10.60 15.12 -7.01
N VAL A 160 10.01 14.31 -6.13
CA VAL A 160 8.71 14.61 -5.48
C VAL A 160 8.80 15.89 -4.63
N ALA A 161 9.87 16.05 -3.86
CA ALA A 161 10.07 17.25 -3.03
C ALA A 161 10.16 18.55 -3.87
N LYS A 162 10.48 18.43 -5.16
CA LYS A 162 10.59 19.57 -6.10
C LYS A 162 9.30 19.86 -6.87
N TRP A 163 8.22 19.09 -6.67
CA TRP A 163 6.96 19.32 -7.38
C TRP A 163 6.36 20.70 -7.10
N GLN A 164 6.60 21.22 -5.88
CA GLN A 164 6.15 22.52 -5.45
C GLN A 164 7.06 23.04 -4.34
N ASP A 165 7.36 24.32 -4.35
CA ASP A 165 8.12 24.97 -3.27
C ASP A 165 7.37 24.89 -1.94
N GLY A 166 8.14 24.92 -0.85
CA GLY A 166 7.57 24.90 0.50
C GLY A 166 7.19 23.51 1.02
N ALA A 167 7.73 22.45 0.42
CA ALA A 167 7.62 21.10 0.96
C ALA A 167 8.19 21.02 2.37
N LYS A 168 7.39 20.51 3.31
CA LYS A 168 7.85 20.18 4.67
C LYS A 168 8.09 18.68 4.75
N LEU A 169 9.31 18.26 5.06
CA LEU A 169 9.61 16.85 5.35
C LEU A 169 9.13 16.53 6.77
N LEU A 170 8.16 15.62 6.89
CA LEU A 170 7.63 15.19 8.18
C LEU A 170 8.38 13.99 8.74
N SER A 171 8.73 13.02 7.87
CA SER A 171 9.51 11.84 8.26
C SER A 171 10.38 11.35 7.13
N ARG A 172 11.49 10.67 7.50
CA ARG A 172 12.36 9.93 6.60
C ARG A 172 12.72 8.59 7.22
N ARG A 173 12.67 7.53 6.43
CA ARG A 173 12.92 6.15 6.87
C ARG A 173 13.83 5.46 5.86
N SER A 174 14.71 4.59 6.35
CA SER A 174 15.74 3.93 5.56
C SER A 174 15.65 2.40 5.57
N GLN A 175 14.73 1.85 6.37
CA GLN A 175 14.49 0.41 6.45
C GLN A 175 13.02 0.10 6.11
N TYR A 176 12.78 -1.04 5.44
CA TYR A 176 11.42 -1.45 5.06
C TYR A 176 10.49 -1.59 6.28
N VAL A 177 10.97 -2.22 7.33
CA VAL A 177 10.21 -2.39 8.58
C VAL A 177 9.82 -1.05 9.22
N GLU A 178 10.70 -0.04 9.14
CA GLU A 178 10.38 1.32 9.61
C GLU A 178 9.27 1.97 8.78
N CYS A 179 9.22 1.69 7.46
CA CYS A 179 8.16 2.20 6.60
C CYS A 179 6.80 1.57 6.93
N GLN A 180 6.80 0.33 7.42
CA GLN A 180 5.58 -0.37 7.85
C GLN A 180 5.05 0.10 9.20
N SER A 181 5.90 0.70 10.05
CA SER A 181 5.48 1.25 11.34
C SER A 181 5.04 2.71 11.17
N ASN A 182 3.82 2.93 10.71
CA ASN A 182 3.24 4.26 10.68
C ASN A 182 2.57 4.56 12.02
N ASP A 183 2.93 5.70 12.62
CA ASP A 183 2.22 6.27 13.76
C ASP A 183 0.91 6.89 13.23
N TYR A 184 -0.13 6.06 13.09
CA TYR A 184 -1.47 6.57 12.90
C TYR A 184 -2.00 7.06 14.24
N ASP A 185 -2.51 8.28 14.26
CA ASP A 185 -3.26 8.79 15.38
C ASP A 185 -4.54 7.94 15.56
N SER A 186 -4.59 7.15 16.63
CA SER A 186 -5.68 6.21 16.92
C SER A 186 -7.02 6.88 17.20
N ASP A 187 -7.03 8.19 17.44
CA ASP A 187 -8.22 8.95 17.84
C ASP A 187 -8.99 9.56 16.65
N LEU A 188 -8.56 9.25 15.41
CA LEU A 188 -9.23 9.73 14.21
C LEU A 188 -10.45 8.87 13.86
N SER A 189 -11.63 9.50 13.78
CA SER A 189 -12.79 8.90 13.13
C SER A 189 -12.61 9.00 11.62
N LEU A 190 -12.49 7.85 10.93
CA LEU A 190 -12.27 7.80 9.50
C LEU A 190 -13.52 7.34 8.77
N TYR A 191 -13.90 8.06 7.72
CA TYR A 191 -14.91 7.63 6.76
C TYR A 191 -14.23 7.25 5.46
N TRP A 192 -14.33 5.97 5.05
CA TRP A 192 -13.68 5.45 3.87
C TRP A 192 -14.65 5.27 2.72
N ARG A 193 -14.26 5.76 1.55
CA ARG A 193 -14.85 5.37 0.26
C ARG A 193 -13.73 4.96 -0.68
N ASN A 194 -13.97 3.93 -1.45
CA ASN A 194 -13.02 3.42 -2.43
C ASN A 194 -13.56 3.63 -3.83
N GLY A 195 -12.65 3.87 -4.76
CA GLY A 195 -12.92 3.91 -6.18
C GLY A 195 -11.64 3.61 -6.96
N ILE A 196 -11.80 3.13 -8.17
CA ILE A 196 -10.71 2.90 -9.11
C ILE A 196 -10.84 3.95 -10.19
N ILE A 197 -9.74 4.66 -10.47
CA ILE A 197 -9.64 5.62 -11.57
C ILE A 197 -8.67 5.03 -12.58
N GLU A 198 -9.14 4.86 -13.80
CA GLU A 198 -8.32 4.43 -14.92
C GLU A 198 -7.72 5.65 -15.61
N GLY A 199 -6.40 5.67 -15.74
CA GLY A 199 -5.67 6.77 -16.36
C GLY A 199 -5.34 7.94 -15.43
N GLU A 200 -5.08 9.12 -16.01
CA GLU A 200 -4.73 10.34 -15.25
C GLU A 200 -5.95 10.93 -14.52
N LEU A 201 -5.68 11.56 -13.37
CA LEU A 201 -6.69 12.34 -12.67
C LEU A 201 -7.10 13.54 -13.53
N SER A 202 -8.37 13.62 -13.94
CA SER A 202 -8.88 14.77 -14.67
C SER A 202 -8.93 16.02 -13.80
N ASP A 203 -8.86 17.20 -14.42
CA ASP A 203 -9.01 18.46 -13.69
C ASP A 203 -10.36 18.56 -12.99
N GLU A 204 -11.43 18.10 -13.62
CA GLU A 204 -12.77 18.06 -13.02
C GLU A 204 -12.81 17.17 -11.75
N PHE A 205 -12.15 16.00 -11.80
CA PHE A 205 -12.04 15.14 -10.62
C PHE A 205 -11.26 15.82 -9.50
N ILE A 206 -10.11 16.43 -9.82
CA ILE A 206 -9.29 17.17 -8.84
C ILE A 206 -10.08 18.30 -8.21
N GLU A 207 -10.82 19.11 -9.01
CA GLU A 207 -11.66 20.19 -8.48
C GLU A 207 -12.76 19.65 -7.56
N THR A 208 -13.45 18.61 -8.00
CA THR A 208 -14.50 17.97 -7.18
C THR A 208 -13.93 17.48 -5.85
N LEU A 209 -12.78 16.80 -5.89
CA LEU A 209 -12.11 16.32 -4.68
C LEU A 209 -11.74 17.47 -3.74
N LEU A 210 -11.16 18.57 -4.28
CA LEU A 210 -10.74 19.72 -3.47
C LEU A 210 -11.92 20.54 -2.93
N SER A 211 -13.08 20.50 -3.59
CA SER A 211 -14.29 21.16 -3.09
C SER A 211 -14.86 20.53 -1.81
N CYS A 212 -14.43 19.31 -1.49
CA CYS A 212 -14.80 18.60 -0.26
C CYS A 212 -13.95 19.02 0.96
N TYR A 213 -12.89 19.81 0.74
CA TYR A 213 -11.93 20.25 1.75
C TYR A 213 -11.86 21.76 1.86
#